data_3e367bb27995049ef91c82de915de2a2
#
_entry.id   3e367bb27995049ef91c82de915de2a2
#
_cell.length_a   1.000
_cell.length_b   1.000
_cell.length_c   1.000
_cell.angle_alpha   90.00
_cell.angle_beta   90.00
_cell.angle_gamma   90.00
#
_symmetry.space_group_name_H-M   'P 1'
#
loop_
_entity.id
_entity.type
_entity.pdbx_description
1 polymer ?
#
loop_
_entity_poly.entity_id
_entity_poly.type
_entity_poly.pdbx_seq_one_letter_code
_entity_poly.pdbx_strand_id
1 'polypeptide(L)'
;MKKQMMALVAMLLVGATAATGCSSTVEGKSDTPSSAVPSQSVASTAALSGKLTLNGSTSMAKVCQALGEGFMEKYPQVTVEKGGTGSGDAVKAVNNGTALIGDLSRNLKDEEKPAEFEINEIAIDGIAIAVSPKNKVDGLTSEQVAKIYTGEYTNWKQVGGEDKKITVIGREATSGTRDGFESIFKVKEKTKLSAELSSTGEVVSKVSSDSAAIGYVSLDSVNSSVKALKIDGVEASEATVANGTYKVQRPFIEIYKKGSDNELIKAWFAFIKSDDGKKIIKEAGLVTKG
;
A
#
# COMPACT_ATOMS: atom_id res chain seq x y z
N MET A 1 -7.30 -41.19 16.93
CA MET A 1 -8.69 -41.68 16.83
C MET A 1 -9.42 -40.74 15.87
N LYS A 2 -9.48 -41.12 14.61
CA LYS A 2 -10.66 -41.52 13.79
C LYS A 2 -11.87 -40.65 14.02
N LYS A 3 -12.33 -39.86 13.00
CA LYS A 3 -13.17 -40.35 11.91
C LYS A 3 -13.19 -39.41 10.72
N GLN A 4 -12.91 -39.97 9.55
CA GLN A 4 -13.33 -39.52 8.22
C GLN A 4 -14.85 -39.65 8.11
N MET A 5 -15.47 -38.80 7.29
CA MET A 5 -16.69 -39.17 6.58
C MET A 5 -16.68 -38.60 5.17
N MET A 6 -16.57 -39.52 4.23
CA MET A 6 -16.87 -39.37 2.79
C MET A 6 -18.37 -39.57 2.57
N ALA A 7 -18.95 -38.90 1.58
CA ALA A 7 -20.08 -39.34 0.78
C ALA A 7 -20.09 -38.49 -0.48
N LEU A 8 -19.74 -38.88 -1.64
CA LEU A 8 -20.25 -39.84 -2.65
C LEU A 8 -21.63 -39.46 -3.25
N VAL A 9 -21.56 -38.96 -4.50
CA VAL A 9 -22.22 -39.40 -5.73
C VAL A 9 -23.72 -39.16 -5.89
N ALA A 10 -24.10 -38.50 -7.00
CA ALA A 10 -24.97 -39.09 -8.00
C ALA A 10 -24.97 -38.30 -9.33
N MET A 11 -24.58 -38.98 -10.37
CA MET A 11 -24.69 -38.70 -11.81
C MET A 11 -26.11 -39.08 -12.26
N LEU A 12 -26.75 -38.26 -13.10
CA LEU A 12 -27.86 -38.75 -13.94
C LEU A 12 -27.83 -38.02 -15.30
N LEU A 13 -27.57 -38.83 -16.31
CA LEU A 13 -27.70 -38.63 -17.76
C LEU A 13 -29.15 -38.86 -18.20
N VAL A 14 -29.48 -38.46 -19.43
CA VAL A 14 -30.61 -38.79 -20.37
C VAL A 14 -31.45 -37.53 -20.66
N GLY A 15 -31.69 -37.11 -21.90
CA GLY A 15 -31.62 -37.73 -23.20
C GLY A 15 -31.97 -36.74 -24.31
N ALA A 16 -31.54 -37.05 -25.49
CA ALA A 16 -31.79 -36.36 -26.76
C ALA A 16 -33.16 -36.61 -27.32
N THR A 17 -33.76 -35.59 -28.00
CA THR A 17 -34.73 -35.86 -29.10
C THR A 17 -34.54 -34.82 -30.20
N ALA A 18 -34.23 -35.34 -31.37
CA ALA A 18 -34.29 -34.64 -32.67
C ALA A 18 -35.71 -34.68 -33.21
N ALA A 19 -36.14 -33.60 -33.85
CA ALA A 19 -37.27 -33.65 -34.76
C ALA A 19 -37.02 -32.72 -35.94
N THR A 20 -36.84 -33.33 -37.09
CA THR A 20 -36.86 -32.80 -38.46
C THR A 20 -38.28 -32.43 -38.89
N GLY A 21 -38.43 -31.34 -39.65
CA GLY A 21 -39.70 -31.00 -40.33
C GLY A 21 -39.48 -29.98 -41.44
N CYS A 22 -39.70 -30.44 -42.67
CA CYS A 22 -39.51 -29.78 -43.96
C CYS A 22 -40.51 -28.69 -44.30
N SER A 23 -40.03 -27.72 -45.04
CA SER A 23 -40.50 -27.12 -46.31
C SER A 23 -41.98 -26.79 -46.51
N SER A 24 -42.25 -25.53 -46.88
CA SER A 24 -43.05 -25.18 -48.06
C SER A 24 -42.89 -23.67 -48.39
N THR A 25 -42.57 -23.44 -49.65
CA THR A 25 -42.54 -22.21 -50.45
C THR A 25 -43.93 -21.63 -50.65
N VAL A 26 -44.04 -20.28 -50.45
CA VAL A 26 -45.06 -19.48 -51.19
C VAL A 26 -44.44 -18.08 -51.45
N GLU A 27 -44.40 -17.73 -52.73
CA GLU A 27 -44.11 -16.39 -53.23
C GLU A 27 -45.26 -15.42 -52.93
N GLY A 28 -44.87 -14.20 -52.56
CA GLY A 28 -45.79 -13.07 -52.46
C GLY A 28 -45.04 -11.76 -52.42
N LYS A 29 -44.93 -11.08 -53.58
CA LYS A 29 -44.46 -9.70 -53.74
C LYS A 29 -45.38 -8.75 -52.94
N SER A 30 -44.76 -7.85 -52.16
CA SER A 30 -45.35 -6.51 -51.93
C SER A 30 -44.23 -5.57 -51.50
N ASP A 31 -44.07 -4.50 -52.24
CA ASP A 31 -43.18 -3.35 -52.01
C ASP A 31 -43.62 -2.56 -50.80
N THR A 32 -42.65 -2.07 -49.98
CA THR A 32 -42.60 -0.71 -49.46
C THR A 32 -41.66 -0.54 -48.27
N PRO A 33 -41.24 0.66 -47.86
CA PRO A 33 -39.87 1.11 -47.93
C PRO A 33 -39.07 0.83 -46.67
N SER A 34 -37.78 0.57 -46.88
CA SER A 34 -36.74 0.44 -45.89
C SER A 34 -36.56 1.73 -45.08
N SER A 35 -37.05 1.73 -43.85
CA SER A 35 -36.58 2.63 -42.81
C SER A 35 -35.29 2.06 -42.29
N ALA A 36 -34.18 2.60 -42.75
CA ALA A 36 -32.85 2.35 -42.17
C ALA A 36 -32.88 2.89 -40.74
N VAL A 37 -33.01 1.99 -39.77
CA VAL A 37 -32.65 2.26 -38.37
C VAL A 37 -31.13 2.39 -38.36
N PRO A 38 -30.56 3.52 -37.92
CA PRO A 38 -29.12 3.61 -37.77
C PRO A 38 -28.72 2.62 -36.67
N SER A 39 -28.02 1.56 -37.06
CA SER A 39 -27.32 0.67 -36.12
C SER A 39 -26.32 1.54 -35.37
N GLN A 40 -26.69 1.97 -34.20
CA GLN A 40 -25.74 2.54 -33.24
C GLN A 40 -24.72 1.42 -32.96
N SER A 41 -23.56 1.56 -33.54
CA SER A 41 -22.37 0.84 -33.17
C SER A 41 -22.16 1.12 -31.68
N VAL A 42 -22.65 0.22 -30.84
CA VAL A 42 -22.20 0.14 -29.43
C VAL A 42 -20.73 -0.23 -29.55
N ALA A 43 -19.88 0.76 -29.42
CA ALA A 43 -18.46 0.50 -29.20
C ALA A 43 -18.39 -0.41 -27.97
N SER A 44 -18.13 -1.68 -28.20
CA SER A 44 -17.79 -2.64 -27.16
C SER A 44 -16.51 -2.11 -26.53
N THR A 45 -16.62 -1.37 -25.43
CA THR A 45 -15.48 -1.08 -24.58
C THR A 45 -15.02 -2.44 -24.07
N ALA A 46 -13.95 -2.96 -24.64
CA ALA A 46 -13.33 -4.20 -24.17
C ALA A 46 -13.15 -4.05 -22.65
N ALA A 47 -13.69 -5.01 -21.89
CA ALA A 47 -13.59 -4.96 -20.44
C ALA A 47 -12.11 -4.92 -20.05
N LEU A 48 -11.74 -3.99 -19.16
CA LEU A 48 -10.37 -3.84 -18.67
C LEU A 48 -9.92 -5.18 -18.07
N SER A 49 -8.78 -5.69 -18.54
CA SER A 49 -8.26 -7.00 -18.13
C SER A 49 -6.73 -6.98 -18.12
N GLY A 50 -6.14 -7.94 -17.41
CA GLY A 50 -4.70 -8.11 -17.36
C GLY A 50 -4.14 -8.09 -15.93
N LYS A 51 -2.82 -8.01 -15.84
CA LYS A 51 -2.08 -8.06 -14.56
C LYS A 51 -1.41 -6.73 -14.29
N LEU A 52 -1.75 -6.12 -13.16
CA LEU A 52 -1.11 -4.93 -12.61
C LEU A 52 -0.14 -5.36 -11.51
N THR A 53 1.15 -5.11 -11.70
CA THR A 53 2.19 -5.46 -10.74
C THR A 53 2.69 -4.23 -10.02
N LEU A 54 2.59 -4.23 -8.69
CA LEU A 54 3.12 -3.20 -7.79
C LEU A 54 4.29 -3.78 -6.99
N ASN A 55 5.34 -3.01 -6.78
CA ASN A 55 6.42 -3.39 -5.88
C ASN A 55 6.95 -2.19 -5.13
N GLY A 56 7.38 -2.39 -3.88
CA GLY A 56 8.07 -1.33 -3.15
C GLY A 56 7.84 -1.30 -1.66
N SER A 57 7.49 -0.14 -1.14
CA SER A 57 7.42 0.14 0.29
C SER A 57 6.54 -0.83 1.06
N THR A 58 7.11 -1.44 2.09
CA THR A 58 6.37 -2.31 3.03
C THR A 58 5.45 -1.51 3.95
N SER A 59 5.67 -0.21 4.11
CA SER A 59 4.72 0.66 4.84
C SER A 59 3.45 0.98 4.04
N MET A 60 3.47 0.80 2.72
CA MET A 60 2.30 0.98 1.87
C MET A 60 1.53 -0.34 1.64
N ALA A 61 2.01 -1.45 2.20
CA ALA A 61 1.45 -2.77 1.92
C ALA A 61 -0.05 -2.85 2.19
N LYS A 62 -0.49 -2.33 3.35
CA LYS A 62 -1.89 -2.36 3.77
C LYS A 62 -2.80 -1.54 2.83
N VAL A 63 -2.44 -0.30 2.56
CA VAL A 63 -3.25 0.57 1.69
C VAL A 63 -3.24 0.09 0.24
N CYS A 64 -2.08 -0.35 -0.30
CA CYS A 64 -2.00 -0.87 -1.66
C CYS A 64 -2.76 -2.20 -1.81
N GLN A 65 -2.77 -3.05 -0.77
CA GLN A 65 -3.60 -4.24 -0.78
C GLN A 65 -5.09 -3.88 -0.83
N ALA A 66 -5.56 -2.99 0.04
CA ALA A 66 -6.96 -2.57 0.07
C ALA A 66 -7.40 -1.89 -1.25
N LEU A 67 -6.53 -1.03 -1.81
CA LEU A 67 -6.77 -0.44 -3.14
C LEU A 67 -6.81 -1.50 -4.23
N GLY A 68 -5.92 -2.50 -4.19
CA GLY A 68 -5.90 -3.61 -5.12
C GLY A 68 -7.18 -4.45 -5.07
N GLU A 69 -7.66 -4.77 -3.86
CA GLU A 69 -8.91 -5.49 -3.65
C GLU A 69 -10.10 -4.70 -4.21
N GLY A 70 -10.24 -3.42 -3.88
CA GLY A 70 -11.31 -2.56 -4.42
C GLY A 70 -11.20 -2.36 -5.94
N PHE A 71 -9.98 -2.32 -6.49
CA PHE A 71 -9.78 -2.24 -7.94
C PHE A 71 -10.21 -3.52 -8.66
N MET A 72 -9.87 -4.69 -8.10
CA MET A 72 -10.29 -5.99 -8.66
C MET A 72 -11.80 -6.23 -8.51
N GLU A 73 -12.43 -5.72 -7.45
CA GLU A 73 -13.89 -5.73 -7.32
C GLU A 73 -14.57 -4.93 -8.45
N LYS A 74 -14.01 -3.75 -8.77
CA LYS A 74 -14.49 -2.90 -9.87
C LYS A 74 -14.18 -3.46 -11.25
N TYR A 75 -13.05 -4.15 -11.41
CA TYR A 75 -12.55 -4.72 -12.66
C TYR A 75 -12.21 -6.20 -12.50
N PRO A 76 -13.22 -7.12 -12.54
CA PRO A 76 -13.03 -8.52 -12.16
C PRO A 76 -12.09 -9.33 -13.07
N GLN A 77 -11.73 -8.80 -14.25
CA GLN A 77 -10.78 -9.44 -15.16
C GLN A 77 -9.33 -8.93 -14.96
N VAL A 78 -9.12 -8.06 -13.98
CA VAL A 78 -7.78 -7.57 -13.61
C VAL A 78 -7.28 -8.33 -12.39
N THR A 79 -6.00 -8.68 -12.40
CA THR A 79 -5.28 -9.18 -11.23
C THR A 79 -4.30 -8.12 -10.76
N VAL A 80 -4.34 -7.76 -9.48
CA VAL A 80 -3.36 -6.88 -8.85
C VAL A 80 -2.42 -7.71 -7.98
N GLU A 81 -1.12 -7.63 -8.26
CA GLU A 81 -0.09 -8.29 -7.45
C GLU A 81 0.80 -7.25 -6.77
N LYS A 82 0.98 -7.38 -5.46
CA LYS A 82 1.78 -6.48 -4.64
C LYS A 82 3.00 -7.19 -4.05
N GLY A 83 4.19 -6.73 -4.45
CA GLY A 83 5.45 -7.06 -3.78
C GLY A 83 5.85 -6.00 -2.75
N GLY A 84 6.68 -6.40 -1.76
CA GLY A 84 7.14 -5.50 -0.70
C GLY A 84 8.62 -5.72 -0.40
N THR A 85 9.49 -4.85 -0.95
CA THR A 85 10.94 -4.98 -0.83
C THR A 85 11.64 -3.68 -0.37
N GLY A 86 10.91 -2.57 -0.37
CA GLY A 86 11.43 -1.25 0.00
C GLY A 86 11.33 -0.23 -1.13
N SER A 87 11.34 1.06 -0.78
CA SER A 87 11.17 2.16 -1.76
C SER A 87 12.32 2.24 -2.77
N GLY A 88 13.55 1.93 -2.36
CA GLY A 88 14.70 1.91 -3.27
C GLY A 88 14.63 0.77 -4.29
N ASP A 89 14.04 -0.35 -3.92
CA ASP A 89 13.86 -1.49 -4.83
C ASP A 89 12.65 -1.29 -5.77
N ALA A 90 11.66 -0.48 -5.36
CA ALA A 90 10.57 -0.06 -6.24
C ALA A 90 11.10 0.61 -7.52
N VAL A 91 12.02 1.55 -7.36
CA VAL A 91 12.62 2.28 -8.49
C VAL A 91 13.34 1.32 -9.43
N LYS A 92 14.11 0.36 -8.88
CA LYS A 92 14.77 -0.68 -9.67
C LYS A 92 13.77 -1.57 -10.41
N ALA A 93 12.69 -1.98 -9.71
CA ALA A 93 11.67 -2.86 -10.28
C ALA A 93 10.92 -2.20 -11.45
N VAL A 94 10.61 -0.90 -11.35
CA VAL A 94 10.00 -0.16 -12.46
C VAL A 94 11.00 0.03 -13.61
N ASN A 95 12.26 0.36 -13.31
CA ASN A 95 13.27 0.56 -14.34
C ASN A 95 13.56 -0.68 -15.18
N ASN A 96 13.59 -1.85 -14.56
CA ASN A 96 13.84 -3.12 -15.26
C ASN A 96 12.56 -3.84 -15.71
N GLY A 97 11.39 -3.23 -15.52
CA GLY A 97 10.10 -3.75 -15.99
C GLY A 97 9.55 -4.93 -15.20
N THR A 98 10.09 -5.24 -14.00
CA THR A 98 9.55 -6.31 -13.14
C THR A 98 8.33 -5.88 -12.34
N ALA A 99 8.08 -4.57 -12.24
CA ALA A 99 6.84 -4.00 -11.77
C ALA A 99 6.38 -2.88 -12.72
N LEU A 100 5.07 -2.76 -12.90
CA LEU A 100 4.47 -1.65 -13.64
C LEU A 100 4.43 -0.37 -12.81
N ILE A 101 4.20 -0.51 -11.50
CA ILE A 101 4.08 0.58 -10.54
C ILE A 101 5.05 0.34 -9.37
N GLY A 102 5.73 1.39 -8.98
CA GLY A 102 6.61 1.42 -7.81
C GLY A 102 6.00 2.21 -6.66
N ASP A 103 5.93 1.61 -5.47
CA ASP A 103 5.38 2.24 -4.27
C ASP A 103 6.49 2.80 -3.41
N LEU A 104 6.50 4.09 -3.18
CA LEU A 104 7.52 4.75 -2.36
C LEU A 104 6.88 5.51 -1.20
N SER A 105 7.45 5.32 -0.03
CA SER A 105 7.09 6.06 1.18
C SER A 105 8.06 7.21 1.47
N ARG A 106 8.50 7.87 0.42
CA ARG A 106 9.34 9.06 0.34
C ARG A 106 9.32 9.63 -1.07
N ASN A 107 9.83 10.83 -1.25
CA ASN A 107 10.13 11.32 -2.59
C ASN A 107 11.26 10.53 -3.26
N LEU A 108 11.32 10.58 -4.59
CA LEU A 108 12.48 10.10 -5.34
C LEU A 108 13.71 10.93 -4.97
N LYS A 109 14.86 10.27 -4.94
CA LYS A 109 16.16 10.92 -4.78
C LYS A 109 16.67 11.43 -6.14
N ASP A 110 17.55 12.40 -6.14
CA ASP A 110 18.11 12.97 -7.39
C ASP A 110 18.82 11.90 -8.22
N GLU A 111 19.56 11.01 -7.56
CA GLU A 111 20.26 9.89 -8.21
C GLU A 111 19.32 8.85 -8.84
N GLU A 112 18.04 8.81 -8.42
CA GLU A 112 17.00 7.95 -8.98
C GLU A 112 16.34 8.54 -10.23
N LYS A 113 16.82 9.72 -10.69
CA LYS A 113 16.37 10.40 -11.91
C LYS A 113 14.84 10.61 -11.97
N PRO A 114 14.28 11.45 -11.11
CA PRO A 114 12.81 11.69 -11.03
C PRO A 114 12.18 12.08 -12.37
N ALA A 115 12.96 12.71 -13.27
CA ALA A 115 12.48 13.13 -14.58
C ALA A 115 12.08 11.99 -15.52
N GLU A 116 12.53 10.75 -15.25
CA GLU A 116 12.19 9.56 -16.03
C GLU A 116 10.85 8.93 -15.62
N PHE A 117 10.25 9.39 -14.52
CA PHE A 117 9.01 8.81 -13.96
C PHE A 117 7.84 9.79 -13.98
N GLU A 118 6.64 9.23 -14.11
CA GLU A 118 5.42 9.87 -13.65
C GLU A 118 5.26 9.59 -12.16
N ILE A 119 5.03 10.67 -11.39
CA ILE A 119 4.97 10.62 -9.92
C ILE A 119 3.55 10.99 -9.48
N ASN A 120 2.90 10.09 -8.78
CA ASN A 120 1.56 10.29 -8.25
C ASN A 120 1.62 10.22 -6.72
N GLU A 121 1.39 11.35 -6.06
CA GLU A 121 1.19 11.35 -4.61
C GLU A 121 -0.22 10.83 -4.32
N ILE A 122 -0.32 9.71 -3.57
CA ILE A 122 -1.59 9.08 -3.26
C ILE A 122 -2.08 9.40 -1.86
N ALA A 123 -1.16 9.66 -0.93
CA ALA A 123 -1.49 10.02 0.46
C ALA A 123 -0.32 10.68 1.18
N ILE A 124 -0.59 11.27 2.35
CA ILE A 124 0.39 11.63 3.37
C ILE A 124 0.27 10.65 4.53
N ASP A 125 1.41 10.14 4.97
CA ASP A 125 1.54 9.21 6.09
C ASP A 125 2.36 9.82 7.24
N GLY A 126 1.91 9.58 8.47
CA GLY A 126 2.70 9.85 9.67
C GLY A 126 3.70 8.74 9.95
N ILE A 127 4.94 9.09 10.32
CA ILE A 127 5.89 8.12 10.86
C ILE A 127 5.73 8.10 12.38
N ALA A 128 5.13 7.05 12.91
CA ALA A 128 4.97 6.86 14.34
C ALA A 128 6.25 6.31 14.97
N ILE A 129 6.68 6.91 16.08
CA ILE A 129 7.73 6.34 16.93
C ILE A 129 7.05 5.36 17.88
N ALA A 130 7.34 4.08 17.69
CA ALA A 130 6.63 2.98 18.33
C ALA A 130 7.45 2.33 19.44
N VAL A 131 6.76 2.03 20.54
CA VAL A 131 7.27 1.25 21.67
C VAL A 131 6.26 0.18 22.06
N SER A 132 6.67 -0.77 22.89
CA SER A 132 5.74 -1.72 23.51
C SER A 132 4.72 -0.98 24.37
N PRO A 133 3.43 -1.42 24.44
CA PRO A 133 2.44 -0.87 25.37
C PRO A 133 2.87 -0.95 26.85
N LYS A 134 3.82 -1.84 27.17
CA LYS A 134 4.42 -1.97 28.51
C LYS A 134 5.47 -0.88 28.83
N ASN A 135 5.94 -0.13 27.83
CA ASN A 135 6.86 0.98 28.05
C ASN A 135 6.11 2.15 28.71
N LYS A 136 6.68 2.73 29.76
CA LYS A 136 6.05 3.80 30.55
C LYS A 136 6.23 5.21 30.00
N VAL A 137 7.09 5.36 29.00
CA VAL A 137 7.28 6.65 28.31
C VAL A 137 6.10 6.91 27.38
N ASP A 138 5.49 8.10 27.47
CA ASP A 138 4.32 8.47 26.67
C ASP A 138 4.67 9.44 25.54
N GLY A 139 5.83 10.07 25.59
CA GLY A 139 6.28 10.98 24.55
C GLY A 139 7.77 11.27 24.63
N LEU A 140 8.31 11.76 23.54
CA LEU A 140 9.69 12.20 23.38
C LEU A 140 9.71 13.54 22.65
N THR A 141 10.76 14.33 22.87
CA THR A 141 11.06 15.43 21.96
C THR A 141 11.80 14.90 20.72
N SER A 142 11.74 15.64 19.62
CA SER A 142 12.50 15.34 18.41
C SER A 142 14.00 15.19 18.69
N GLU A 143 14.54 16.02 19.58
CA GLU A 143 15.93 15.94 20.04
C GLU A 143 16.21 14.62 20.79
N GLN A 144 15.32 14.21 21.68
CA GLN A 144 15.46 12.94 22.41
C GLN A 144 15.44 11.73 21.47
N VAL A 145 14.56 11.73 20.46
CA VAL A 145 14.56 10.69 19.42
C VAL A 145 15.91 10.65 18.70
N ALA A 146 16.43 11.80 18.27
CA ALA A 146 17.72 11.87 17.60
C ALA A 146 18.86 11.33 18.49
N LYS A 147 18.89 11.71 19.79
CA LYS A 147 19.89 11.24 20.75
C LYS A 147 19.81 9.73 21.01
N ILE A 148 18.63 9.16 21.06
CA ILE A 148 18.44 7.71 21.16
C ILE A 148 19.03 7.02 19.93
N TYR A 149 18.65 7.47 18.74
CA TYR A 149 19.09 6.82 17.50
C TYR A 149 20.55 7.04 17.15
N THR A 150 21.19 8.11 17.65
CA THR A 150 22.64 8.31 17.54
C THR A 150 23.43 7.64 18.66
N GLY A 151 22.76 7.02 19.64
CA GLY A 151 23.39 6.30 20.75
C GLY A 151 23.96 7.22 21.83
N GLU A 152 23.56 8.49 21.89
CA GLU A 152 23.84 9.39 23.00
C GLU A 152 23.00 9.02 24.23
N TYR A 153 21.72 8.69 24.00
CA TYR A 153 20.84 8.13 25.03
C TYR A 153 20.71 6.62 24.81
N THR A 154 21.10 5.85 25.82
CA THR A 154 21.15 4.38 25.75
C THR A 154 20.26 3.70 26.78
N ASN A 155 19.64 4.48 27.68
CA ASN A 155 18.80 3.99 28.77
C ASN A 155 17.52 4.80 28.86
N TRP A 156 16.40 4.11 29.01
CA TRP A 156 15.09 4.74 29.10
C TRP A 156 14.94 5.74 30.24
N LYS A 157 15.68 5.55 31.34
CA LYS A 157 15.65 6.53 32.46
C LYS A 157 16.13 7.93 32.09
N GLN A 158 16.93 8.06 31.02
CA GLN A 158 17.40 9.38 30.53
C GLN A 158 16.26 10.21 29.92
N VAL A 159 15.12 9.57 29.64
CA VAL A 159 13.91 10.19 29.09
C VAL A 159 12.67 9.93 29.97
N GLY A 160 12.88 9.66 31.27
CA GLY A 160 11.79 9.48 32.23
C GLY A 160 11.17 8.10 32.30
N GLY A 161 11.76 7.11 31.63
CA GLY A 161 11.33 5.72 31.66
C GLY A 161 12.01 4.87 32.76
N GLU A 162 11.86 3.56 32.66
CA GLU A 162 12.49 2.59 33.55
C GLU A 162 14.02 2.54 33.36
N ASP A 163 14.75 2.08 34.38
CA ASP A 163 16.19 1.83 34.25
C ASP A 163 16.43 0.56 33.42
N LYS A 164 16.33 0.74 32.10
CA LYS A 164 16.47 -0.31 31.10
C LYS A 164 17.27 0.21 29.92
N LYS A 165 18.22 -0.60 29.42
CA LYS A 165 18.93 -0.30 28.17
C LYS A 165 17.95 -0.27 26.99
N ILE A 166 18.03 0.76 26.14
CA ILE A 166 17.18 0.89 24.95
C ILE A 166 17.65 -0.08 23.87
N THR A 167 16.70 -0.83 23.27
CA THR A 167 16.90 -1.63 22.06
C THR A 167 16.44 -0.81 20.87
N VAL A 168 17.37 -0.25 20.09
CA VAL A 168 17.08 0.63 18.95
C VAL A 168 16.85 -0.18 17.70
N ILE A 169 15.64 -0.17 17.18
CA ILE A 169 15.24 -0.91 15.98
C ILE A 169 15.11 0.04 14.81
N GLY A 170 15.73 -0.31 13.69
CA GLY A 170 15.62 0.42 12.44
C GLY A 170 15.30 -0.49 11.26
N ARG A 171 15.38 0.10 10.08
CA ARG A 171 15.10 -0.53 8.80
C ARG A 171 16.37 -0.58 7.95
N GLU A 172 16.36 -1.48 6.99
CA GLU A 172 17.39 -1.59 5.96
C GLU A 172 17.50 -0.32 5.09
N ALA A 173 18.62 -0.20 4.35
CA ALA A 173 18.96 0.99 3.56
C ALA A 173 17.98 1.30 2.41
N THR A 174 17.24 0.31 1.89
CA THR A 174 16.24 0.51 0.82
C THR A 174 14.90 1.04 1.32
N SER A 175 14.73 1.12 2.66
CA SER A 175 13.49 1.54 3.29
C SER A 175 13.22 3.03 3.15
N GLY A 176 12.11 3.39 2.50
CA GLY A 176 11.64 4.77 2.47
C GLY A 176 11.22 5.30 3.84
N THR A 177 10.81 4.43 4.78
CA THR A 177 10.52 4.84 6.16
C THR A 177 11.79 5.25 6.88
N ARG A 178 12.90 4.53 6.67
CA ARG A 178 14.21 4.91 7.18
C ARG A 178 14.65 6.26 6.60
N ASP A 179 14.58 6.42 5.28
CA ASP A 179 14.95 7.67 4.63
C ASP A 179 14.15 8.87 5.19
N GLY A 180 12.82 8.73 5.33
CA GLY A 180 11.97 9.77 5.90
C GLY A 180 12.31 10.06 7.37
N PHE A 181 12.45 9.02 8.18
CA PHE A 181 12.81 9.15 9.60
C PHE A 181 14.17 9.84 9.76
N GLU A 182 15.20 9.36 9.09
CA GLU A 182 16.57 9.90 9.21
C GLU A 182 16.66 11.34 8.71
N SER A 183 15.89 11.70 7.69
CA SER A 183 15.82 13.07 7.17
C SER A 183 15.15 14.01 8.17
N ILE A 184 13.99 13.63 8.72
CA ILE A 184 13.20 14.46 9.64
C ILE A 184 13.98 14.72 10.94
N PHE A 185 14.57 13.66 11.51
CA PHE A 185 15.34 13.78 12.76
C PHE A 185 16.81 14.18 12.55
N LYS A 186 17.25 14.38 11.28
CA LYS A 186 18.63 14.80 10.90
C LYS A 186 19.72 13.82 11.41
N VAL A 187 19.41 12.53 11.36
CA VAL A 187 20.30 11.45 11.84
C VAL A 187 20.81 10.55 10.72
N LYS A 188 20.75 11.00 9.47
CA LYS A 188 21.23 10.25 8.30
C LYS A 188 22.69 9.84 8.50
N GLU A 189 22.99 8.54 8.26
CA GLU A 189 24.30 7.92 8.43
C GLU A 189 24.88 7.97 9.87
N LYS A 190 24.09 8.39 10.87
CA LYS A 190 24.50 8.50 12.27
C LYS A 190 23.81 7.50 13.18
N THR A 191 22.82 6.77 12.67
CA THR A 191 22.03 5.84 13.47
C THR A 191 22.85 4.66 13.97
N LYS A 192 22.69 4.33 15.25
CA LYS A 192 23.31 3.16 15.92
C LYS A 192 22.19 2.18 16.28
N LEU A 193 21.92 1.29 15.35
CA LEU A 193 20.83 0.33 15.48
C LEU A 193 21.29 -0.93 16.22
N SER A 194 20.42 -1.46 17.08
CA SER A 194 20.57 -2.79 17.69
C SER A 194 20.16 -3.89 16.71
N ALA A 195 19.23 -3.61 15.80
CA ALA A 195 18.82 -4.47 14.71
C ALA A 195 18.29 -3.67 13.53
N GLU A 196 18.58 -4.13 12.30
CA GLU A 196 17.99 -3.68 11.06
C GLU A 196 17.00 -4.73 10.56
N LEU A 197 15.78 -4.31 10.23
CA LEU A 197 14.69 -5.21 9.83
C LEU A 197 14.23 -4.89 8.39
N SER A 198 13.79 -5.93 7.68
CA SER A 198 13.46 -5.82 6.26
C SER A 198 12.07 -5.23 5.99
N SER A 199 11.16 -5.25 6.98
CA SER A 199 9.78 -4.80 6.78
C SER A 199 9.22 -4.02 7.96
N THR A 200 8.17 -3.23 7.70
CA THR A 200 7.40 -2.54 8.75
C THR A 200 6.77 -3.53 9.72
N GLY A 201 6.26 -4.67 9.21
CA GLY A 201 5.65 -5.71 10.05
C GLY A 201 6.65 -6.34 11.04
N GLU A 202 7.90 -6.54 10.61
CA GLU A 202 8.96 -7.03 11.51
C GLU A 202 9.29 -6.02 12.61
N VAL A 203 9.29 -4.71 12.30
CA VAL A 203 9.49 -3.67 13.32
C VAL A 203 8.35 -3.72 14.34
N VAL A 204 7.08 -3.78 13.90
CA VAL A 204 5.92 -3.93 14.80
C VAL A 204 6.08 -5.17 15.68
N SER A 205 6.41 -6.32 15.11
CA SER A 205 6.61 -7.58 15.84
C SER A 205 7.72 -7.48 16.89
N LYS A 206 8.88 -6.92 16.51
CA LYS A 206 10.02 -6.76 17.42
C LYS A 206 9.71 -5.81 18.58
N VAL A 207 9.10 -4.66 18.28
CA VAL A 207 8.73 -3.65 19.29
C VAL A 207 7.66 -4.20 20.24
N SER A 208 6.67 -4.95 19.73
CA SER A 208 5.61 -5.54 20.57
C SER A 208 6.15 -6.57 21.57
N SER A 209 7.17 -7.34 21.17
CA SER A 209 7.76 -8.42 21.97
C SER A 209 8.85 -7.97 22.95
N ASP A 210 9.44 -6.79 22.75
CA ASP A 210 10.54 -6.25 23.55
C ASP A 210 10.16 -4.93 24.22
N SER A 211 9.90 -4.93 25.52
CA SER A 211 9.49 -3.74 26.27
C SER A 211 10.57 -2.64 26.35
N ALA A 212 11.80 -2.96 25.97
CA ALA A 212 12.90 -2.00 25.88
C ALA A 212 13.12 -1.45 24.46
N ALA A 213 12.41 -2.00 23.47
CA ALA A 213 12.58 -1.58 22.08
C ALA A 213 11.91 -0.24 21.80
N ILE A 214 12.56 0.51 20.90
CA ILE A 214 12.01 1.65 20.16
C ILE A 214 12.19 1.40 18.68
N GLY A 215 11.16 1.69 17.89
CA GLY A 215 11.19 1.58 16.44
C GLY A 215 10.40 2.72 15.79
N TYR A 216 10.41 2.76 14.46
CA TYR A 216 9.58 3.67 13.68
C TYR A 216 8.81 2.90 12.61
N VAL A 217 7.54 3.23 12.46
CA VAL A 217 6.61 2.57 11.55
C VAL A 217 5.69 3.59 10.88
N SER A 218 5.02 3.21 9.80
CA SER A 218 3.90 3.99 9.26
C SER A 218 2.77 4.04 10.28
N LEU A 219 2.07 5.17 10.36
CA LEU A 219 0.95 5.36 11.29
C LEU A 219 -0.17 4.34 11.02
N ASP A 220 -0.41 3.96 9.77
CA ASP A 220 -1.39 2.94 9.39
C ASP A 220 -1.09 1.53 9.95
N SER A 221 0.17 1.31 10.32
CA SER A 221 0.65 0.03 10.88
C SER A 221 0.57 -0.02 12.41
N VAL A 222 0.22 1.09 13.06
CA VAL A 222 0.03 1.13 14.52
C VAL A 222 -1.26 0.39 14.88
N ASN A 223 -1.17 -0.53 15.82
CA ASN A 223 -2.29 -1.31 16.32
C ASN A 223 -2.14 -1.54 17.83
N SER A 224 -3.04 -2.31 18.45
CA SER A 224 -3.03 -2.57 19.91
C SER A 224 -1.77 -3.25 20.44
N SER A 225 -0.92 -3.83 19.58
CA SER A 225 0.33 -4.50 19.98
C SER A 225 1.49 -3.53 20.20
N VAL A 226 1.39 -2.27 19.73
CA VAL A 226 2.41 -1.24 19.88
C VAL A 226 1.78 0.09 20.30
N LYS A 227 2.53 0.92 21.04
CA LYS A 227 2.14 2.27 21.44
C LYS A 227 2.93 3.28 20.61
N ALA A 228 2.23 4.21 19.94
CA ALA A 228 2.86 5.38 19.33
C ALA A 228 3.14 6.44 20.38
N LEU A 229 4.38 6.94 20.44
CA LEU A 229 4.77 8.02 21.33
C LEU A 229 4.35 9.38 20.76
N LYS A 230 3.96 10.32 21.65
CA LYS A 230 3.85 11.72 21.27
C LYS A 230 5.23 12.27 20.94
N ILE A 231 5.32 13.07 19.89
CA ILE A 231 6.56 13.77 19.52
C ILE A 231 6.35 15.27 19.68
N ASP A 232 7.23 15.90 20.45
CA ASP A 232 7.13 17.31 20.82
C ASP A 232 5.74 17.67 21.41
N GLY A 233 5.16 16.72 22.17
CA GLY A 233 3.83 16.85 22.78
C GLY A 233 2.66 16.56 21.84
N VAL A 234 2.90 16.33 20.55
CA VAL A 234 1.85 16.07 19.55
C VAL A 234 1.65 14.57 19.35
N GLU A 235 0.40 14.13 19.38
CA GLU A 235 0.01 12.75 19.12
C GLU A 235 0.16 12.42 17.62
N ALA A 236 0.64 11.20 17.31
CA ALA A 236 0.65 10.65 15.97
C ALA A 236 -0.76 10.13 15.63
N SER A 237 -1.53 10.91 14.90
CA SER A 237 -2.89 10.56 14.46
C SER A 237 -3.19 11.12 13.06
N GLU A 238 -4.19 10.55 12.38
CA GLU A 238 -4.66 11.07 11.09
C GLU A 238 -4.98 12.57 11.19
N ALA A 239 -5.70 12.99 12.22
CA ALA A 239 -6.09 14.38 12.42
C ALA A 239 -4.90 15.34 12.56
N THR A 240 -3.86 14.94 13.29
CA THR A 240 -2.68 15.76 13.51
C THR A 240 -1.72 15.76 12.32
N VAL A 241 -1.72 14.71 11.52
CA VAL A 241 -1.05 14.65 10.21
C VAL A 241 -1.79 15.56 9.22
N ALA A 242 -3.13 15.45 9.13
CA ALA A 242 -3.95 16.23 8.21
C ALA A 242 -3.85 17.74 8.43
N ASN A 243 -3.87 18.19 9.69
CA ASN A 243 -3.76 19.61 10.03
C ASN A 243 -2.29 20.10 10.08
N GLY A 244 -1.32 19.21 9.83
CA GLY A 244 0.11 19.54 9.79
C GLY A 244 0.74 19.85 11.15
N THR A 245 0.09 19.56 12.28
CA THR A 245 0.68 19.74 13.62
C THR A 245 1.69 18.64 13.95
N TYR A 246 1.44 17.38 13.53
CA TYR A 246 2.41 16.31 13.60
C TYR A 246 3.42 16.43 12.46
N LYS A 247 4.67 16.77 12.81
CA LYS A 247 5.70 17.09 11.81
C LYS A 247 6.43 15.86 11.26
N VAL A 248 6.29 14.69 11.91
CA VAL A 248 6.94 13.45 11.49
C VAL A 248 6.07 12.76 10.43
N GLN A 249 6.03 13.34 9.25
CA GLN A 249 5.16 12.89 8.13
C GLN A 249 5.91 12.90 6.80
N ARG A 250 5.40 12.16 5.83
CA ARG A 250 6.01 11.95 4.51
C ARG A 250 4.95 11.64 3.45
N PRO A 251 5.25 11.83 2.17
CA PRO A 251 4.36 11.39 1.11
C PRO A 251 4.43 9.88 0.92
N PHE A 252 3.30 9.29 0.57
CA PHE A 252 3.20 8.03 -0.14
C PHE A 252 2.98 8.34 -1.61
N ILE A 253 3.92 7.92 -2.44
CA ILE A 253 3.87 8.14 -3.89
C ILE A 253 3.91 6.81 -4.62
N GLU A 254 3.24 6.77 -5.75
CA GLU A 254 3.37 5.71 -6.74
C GLU A 254 4.01 6.28 -8.02
N ILE A 255 4.93 5.53 -8.57
CA ILE A 255 5.64 5.90 -9.80
C ILE A 255 5.46 4.84 -10.88
N TYR A 256 5.47 5.29 -12.12
CA TYR A 256 5.67 4.44 -13.29
C TYR A 256 6.57 5.16 -14.31
N LYS A 257 7.17 4.40 -15.22
CA LYS A 257 8.10 4.98 -16.19
C LYS A 257 7.35 5.83 -17.21
N LYS A 258 7.83 7.03 -17.51
CA LYS A 258 7.24 7.90 -18.53
C LYS A 258 7.15 7.18 -19.89
N GLY A 259 5.98 7.30 -20.51
CA GLY A 259 5.71 6.65 -21.81
C GLY A 259 5.39 5.16 -21.71
N SER A 260 5.32 4.57 -20.50
CA SER A 260 4.87 3.19 -20.32
C SER A 260 3.41 3.08 -19.85
N ASP A 261 2.68 4.21 -19.80
CA ASP A 261 1.28 4.22 -19.42
C ASP A 261 0.42 3.42 -20.39
N ASN A 262 -0.37 2.53 -19.83
CA ASN A 262 -1.35 1.73 -20.54
C ASN A 262 -2.71 1.87 -19.87
N GLU A 263 -3.75 1.24 -20.41
CA GLU A 263 -5.11 1.37 -19.88
C GLU A 263 -5.24 0.87 -18.42
N LEU A 264 -4.45 -0.12 -18.01
CA LEU A 264 -4.43 -0.60 -16.60
C LEU A 264 -3.87 0.47 -15.66
N ILE A 265 -2.74 1.08 -16.01
CA ILE A 265 -2.10 2.13 -15.21
C ILE A 265 -3.04 3.36 -15.11
N LYS A 266 -3.62 3.77 -16.24
CA LYS A 266 -4.57 4.89 -16.27
C LYS A 266 -5.79 4.63 -15.40
N ALA A 267 -6.38 3.44 -15.53
CA ALA A 267 -7.54 3.04 -14.75
C ALA A 267 -7.22 2.95 -13.24
N TRP A 268 -6.02 2.45 -12.89
CA TRP A 268 -5.55 2.39 -11.50
C TRP A 268 -5.50 3.78 -10.85
N PHE A 269 -4.84 4.75 -11.49
CA PHE A 269 -4.77 6.11 -10.95
C PHE A 269 -6.11 6.84 -10.99
N ALA A 270 -6.98 6.54 -11.95
CA ALA A 270 -8.36 7.04 -11.96
C ALA A 270 -9.16 6.46 -10.77
N PHE A 271 -8.98 5.19 -10.46
CA PHE A 271 -9.61 4.54 -9.29
C PHE A 271 -9.11 5.14 -7.98
N ILE A 272 -7.81 5.29 -7.78
CA ILE A 272 -7.24 5.92 -6.57
C ILE A 272 -7.84 7.31 -6.34
N LYS A 273 -8.02 8.10 -7.41
CA LYS A 273 -8.58 9.47 -7.35
C LYS A 273 -10.11 9.50 -7.18
N SER A 274 -10.80 8.39 -7.39
CA SER A 274 -12.24 8.29 -7.20
C SER A 274 -12.64 8.36 -5.71
N ASP A 275 -13.94 8.55 -5.46
CA ASP A 275 -14.46 8.55 -4.08
C ASP A 275 -14.22 7.21 -3.37
N ASP A 276 -14.31 6.09 -4.09
CA ASP A 276 -14.03 4.76 -3.55
C ASP A 276 -12.55 4.64 -3.14
N GLY A 277 -11.63 5.04 -4.02
CA GLY A 277 -10.19 5.01 -3.72
C GLY A 277 -9.82 5.93 -2.55
N LYS A 278 -10.35 7.15 -2.53
CA LYS A 278 -10.15 8.10 -1.43
C LYS A 278 -10.71 7.57 -0.10
N LYS A 279 -11.86 6.90 -0.14
CA LYS A 279 -12.45 6.25 1.03
C LYS A 279 -11.54 5.16 1.59
N ILE A 280 -11.02 4.29 0.72
CA ILE A 280 -10.08 3.23 1.12
C ILE A 280 -8.83 3.81 1.78
N ILE A 281 -8.23 4.86 1.19
CA ILE A 281 -7.05 5.53 1.74
C ILE A 281 -7.35 6.11 3.13
N LYS A 282 -8.50 6.74 3.30
CA LYS A 282 -8.93 7.30 4.59
C LYS A 282 -9.19 6.21 5.64
N GLU A 283 -9.81 5.10 5.25
CA GLU A 283 -10.04 3.95 6.15
C GLU A 283 -8.73 3.26 6.57
N ALA A 284 -7.67 3.40 5.78
CA ALA A 284 -6.32 3.00 6.17
C ALA A 284 -5.66 3.97 7.18
N GLY A 285 -6.30 5.09 7.54
CA GLY A 285 -5.76 6.09 8.47
C GLY A 285 -4.75 7.05 7.83
N LEU A 286 -4.81 7.19 6.51
CA LEU A 286 -3.95 8.05 5.72
C LEU A 286 -4.69 9.31 5.27
N VAL A 287 -3.93 10.37 5.01
CA VAL A 287 -4.48 11.67 4.59
C VAL A 287 -4.39 11.80 3.08
N THR A 288 -5.52 11.99 2.41
CA THR A 288 -5.55 12.35 0.98
C THR A 288 -5.34 13.85 0.82
N LYS A 289 -4.54 14.26 -0.16
CA LYS A 289 -4.64 15.64 -0.67
C LYS A 289 -5.90 15.75 -1.51
N GLY A 290 -6.70 16.74 -1.23
CA GLY A 290 -7.95 17.06 -1.92
C GLY A 290 -7.77 17.33 -3.41
#